data_dad7c304c187161aa9000b145286577e
#
_entry.id   dad7c304c187161aa9000b145286577e
#
_cell.length_a   1.000
_cell.length_b   1.000
_cell.length_c   1.000
_cell.angle_alpha   90.00
_cell.angle_beta   90.00
_cell.angle_gamma   90.00
#
_symmetry.space_group_name_H-M   'P 1'
#
loop_
_entity.id
_entity.type
_entity.pdbx_description
1 polymer ?
#
loop_
_entity_poly.entity_id
_entity_poly.type
_entity_poly.pdbx_seq_one_letter_code
_entity_poly.pdbx_strand_id
1 'polypeptide(L)'
;MEVKLLKDEKTSAPEFYLKHKDYFDEKLITVLDDTHNKYLKEKDKNGILQAALIIAKKDNMELRRQLSDTKNYNKFCKQLLKDANADKNDLEKRIDDLAKIIDKIEKEKDTLIDDLIKELEIANKEIERLKRENEKNSRPTATKKNSTNSNLPPSTDFSHKKINSRVKTDKKVGGQINHPGHFIKPKTPNSVKVYRVKSVPKGALPHVGEDGKIDYYYTQELDSNFSVVVSETQYILDPNGEDLPKEVLNKYKITSVSYGKNIKSLVLLLNIKGTVPLKRLCEIINEYSNNNFNLKESTICNWNAEFHAKTKDFRQNIISNILRHNIIHVDETSSTVNGKVKWVQCLTNKFGTYYFLVDKRGDNENGVIKKLENFSHYVVHDHFKPYYKYLEKAIHCECGAHILRYLKAGYELEGSFECSKLMILMREMLKEKKKLLSEGKNEMEPARIEDFKKRYKSIIESSIDEFEKKNPGIKKKYIPDYIKLFKRMLEYIDKHFAFLLDFNVPFDNNEAERACRKVKNKKKTSTQFRDFEFAHKYFENLSVFETLNKNHENIYNFLTKTF
;
A
#
# COMPACT_ATOMS: atom_id res chain seq x y z
N MET A 1 -36.52 4.30 4.21
CA MET A 1 -35.56 4.73 5.27
C MET A 1 -34.62 5.78 4.66
N GLU A 2 -35.02 6.79 4.41
CA GLU A 2 -35.37 7.51 3.47
C GLU A 2 -35.15 9.00 3.67
N VAL A 3 -35.92 9.76 3.40
CA VAL A 3 -36.01 11.22 3.49
C VAL A 3 -36.07 11.72 4.93
N LYS A 4 -36.46 10.88 5.90
CA LYS A 4 -36.46 11.24 7.33
C LYS A 4 -35.06 11.42 7.94
N LEU A 5 -34.05 10.72 7.41
CA LEU A 5 -32.65 10.88 7.86
C LEU A 5 -32.02 12.19 7.39
N LEU A 6 -32.55 12.78 6.32
CA LEU A 6 -32.11 14.08 5.79
C LEU A 6 -32.68 15.28 6.57
N LYS A 7 -33.68 15.05 7.44
CA LYS A 7 -34.33 16.10 8.25
C LYS A 7 -33.77 16.24 9.67
N ASP A 8 -32.80 15.41 10.05
CA ASP A 8 -32.12 15.60 11.33
C ASP A 8 -31.05 16.69 11.17
N GLU A 9 -31.49 17.93 11.40
CA GLU A 9 -30.71 19.16 11.26
C GLU A 9 -29.47 19.27 12.17
N LYS A 10 -29.11 18.20 12.89
CA LYS A 10 -28.05 18.21 13.90
C LYS A 10 -26.78 17.44 13.54
N THR A 11 -26.75 16.69 12.46
CA THR A 11 -25.53 15.98 12.04
C THR A 11 -24.83 16.77 10.93
N SER A 12 -23.62 17.22 11.21
CA SER A 12 -22.77 17.81 10.17
C SER A 12 -22.46 16.78 9.09
N ALA A 13 -22.35 17.17 7.83
CA ALA A 13 -22.00 16.26 6.74
C ALA A 13 -20.74 15.43 7.03
N PRO A 14 -19.67 15.95 7.72
CA PRO A 14 -18.54 15.15 8.16
C PRO A 14 -18.89 14.03 9.14
N GLU A 15 -19.82 14.26 10.06
CA GLU A 15 -20.27 13.22 10.99
C GLU A 15 -21.01 12.09 10.30
N PHE A 16 -21.75 12.39 9.26
CA PHE A 16 -22.41 11.39 8.44
C PHE A 16 -21.43 10.51 7.68
N TYR A 17 -20.39 11.10 7.06
CA TYR A 17 -19.32 10.38 6.37
C TYR A 17 -18.55 9.45 7.29
N LEU A 18 -18.20 9.92 8.47
CA LEU A 18 -17.47 9.14 9.45
C LEU A 18 -18.27 7.98 10.03
N LYS A 19 -19.59 8.14 10.11
CA LYS A 19 -20.52 7.10 10.57
C LYS A 19 -20.66 5.95 9.57
N HIS A 20 -20.35 6.20 8.29
CA HIS A 20 -20.54 5.24 7.20
C HIS A 20 -19.26 4.98 6.40
N LYS A 21 -18.10 5.17 7.03
CA LYS A 21 -16.78 5.08 6.41
C LYS A 21 -16.52 3.75 5.68
N ASP A 22 -17.07 2.66 6.18
CA ASP A 22 -16.87 1.31 5.62
C ASP A 22 -17.57 1.09 4.27
N TYR A 23 -18.42 2.03 3.85
CA TYR A 23 -19.15 1.97 2.58
C TYR A 23 -18.50 2.79 1.47
N PHE A 24 -17.41 3.49 1.75
CA PHE A 24 -16.76 4.38 0.81
C PHE A 24 -15.31 4.00 0.58
N ASP A 25 -14.87 4.10 -0.67
CA ASP A 25 -13.44 4.03 -1.00
C ASP A 25 -12.70 5.18 -0.25
N GLU A 26 -11.60 4.85 0.37
CA GLU A 26 -10.76 5.79 1.15
C GLU A 26 -10.36 7.04 0.36
N LYS A 27 -10.22 6.90 -0.97
CA LYS A 27 -9.93 8.01 -1.88
C LYS A 27 -11.13 8.94 -2.09
N LEU A 28 -12.34 8.37 -2.08
CA LEU A 28 -13.57 9.16 -2.20
C LEU A 28 -13.82 9.96 -0.92
N ILE A 29 -13.56 9.36 0.24
CA ILE A 29 -13.64 10.02 1.55
C ILE A 29 -12.69 11.20 1.61
N THR A 30 -11.44 11.02 1.17
CA THR A 30 -10.42 12.09 1.19
C THR A 30 -10.82 13.26 0.29
N VAL A 31 -11.39 12.98 -0.89
CA VAL A 31 -11.87 14.02 -1.82
C VAL A 31 -13.08 14.76 -1.26
N LEU A 32 -13.96 14.04 -0.57
CA LEU A 32 -15.15 14.62 0.05
C LEU A 32 -14.80 15.46 1.28
N ASP A 33 -13.84 15.02 2.09
CA ASP A 33 -13.33 15.75 3.26
C ASP A 33 -12.60 17.04 2.83
N ASP A 34 -11.79 16.99 1.78
CA ASP A 34 -11.10 18.17 1.23
C ASP A 34 -12.08 19.19 0.65
N THR A 35 -13.14 18.72 0.00
CA THR A 35 -14.17 19.55 -0.56
C THR A 35 -15.02 20.19 0.54
N HIS A 36 -15.32 19.43 1.57
CA HIS A 36 -16.10 19.87 2.73
C HIS A 36 -15.35 20.89 3.60
N ASN A 37 -14.04 20.69 3.84
CA ASN A 37 -13.23 21.63 4.60
C ASN A 37 -13.08 23.01 3.90
N LYS A 38 -13.16 23.04 2.58
CA LYS A 38 -13.25 24.28 1.81
C LYS A 38 -14.66 24.89 1.87
N TYR A 39 -15.67 24.06 1.99
CA TYR A 39 -17.08 24.41 1.97
C TYR A 39 -17.60 24.96 3.32
N LEU A 40 -17.07 24.46 4.45
CA LEU A 40 -17.40 24.99 5.78
C LEU A 40 -17.05 26.48 5.96
N LYS A 41 -16.27 27.05 5.02
CA LYS A 41 -15.99 28.49 4.98
C LYS A 41 -17.03 29.31 4.21
N GLU A 42 -17.95 28.65 3.48
CA GLU A 42 -19.04 29.32 2.73
C GLU A 42 -20.38 28.59 2.98
N LYS A 43 -21.22 29.22 3.76
CA LYS A 43 -22.50 28.77 4.34
C LYS A 43 -23.58 28.23 3.37
N ASP A 44 -24.23 27.17 3.81
CA ASP A 44 -25.70 26.92 3.91
C ASP A 44 -26.55 26.42 2.70
N LYS A 45 -26.06 26.13 1.52
CA LYS A 45 -26.97 25.65 0.46
C LYS A 45 -26.77 24.22 -0.08
N ASN A 46 -25.64 23.56 0.19
CA ASN A 46 -25.28 22.29 -0.47
C ASN A 46 -25.28 21.02 0.39
N GLY A 47 -25.53 21.09 1.67
CA GLY A 47 -25.52 19.91 2.57
C GLY A 47 -26.56 18.83 2.20
N ILE A 48 -27.72 19.25 1.69
CA ILE A 48 -28.83 18.36 1.31
C ILE A 48 -28.48 17.48 0.10
N LEU A 49 -27.75 18.05 -0.86
CA LEU A 49 -27.37 17.37 -2.11
C LEU A 49 -26.27 16.33 -1.90
N GLN A 50 -25.32 16.59 -1.01
CA GLN A 50 -24.26 15.62 -0.68
C GLN A 50 -24.81 14.43 0.13
N ALA A 51 -25.75 14.67 1.04
CA ALA A 51 -26.42 13.62 1.78
C ALA A 51 -27.21 12.67 0.86
N ALA A 52 -27.87 13.21 -0.18
CA ALA A 52 -28.64 12.40 -1.13
C ALA A 52 -27.75 11.45 -1.97
N LEU A 53 -26.56 11.90 -2.37
CA LEU A 53 -25.60 11.09 -3.14
C LEU A 53 -25.04 9.92 -2.31
N ILE A 54 -24.85 10.14 -1.04
CA ILE A 54 -24.33 9.14 -0.09
C ILE A 54 -25.36 8.04 0.17
N ILE A 55 -26.63 8.43 0.35
CA ILE A 55 -27.73 7.49 0.59
C ILE A 55 -27.90 6.55 -0.60
N ALA A 56 -27.92 7.07 -1.83
CA ALA A 56 -28.09 6.26 -3.05
C ALA A 56 -26.99 5.22 -3.26
N LYS A 57 -25.74 5.52 -2.87
CA LYS A 57 -24.63 4.55 -2.95
C LYS A 57 -24.71 3.47 -1.86
N LYS A 58 -25.18 3.82 -0.67
CA LYS A 58 -25.33 2.88 0.44
C LYS A 58 -26.39 1.82 0.15
N ASP A 59 -27.53 2.24 -0.37
CA ASP A 59 -28.65 1.33 -0.66
C ASP A 59 -28.27 0.30 -1.74
N ASN A 60 -27.45 0.68 -2.69
CA ASN A 60 -26.98 -0.20 -3.74
C ASN A 60 -25.95 -1.26 -3.26
N MET A 61 -25.13 -0.93 -2.30
CA MET A 61 -24.18 -1.89 -1.69
C MET A 61 -24.84 -2.83 -0.69
N GLU A 62 -25.77 -2.32 0.11
CA GLU A 62 -26.53 -3.12 1.06
C GLU A 62 -27.38 -4.18 0.35
N LEU A 63 -28.05 -3.81 -0.75
CA LEU A 63 -28.80 -4.74 -1.61
C LEU A 63 -27.90 -5.84 -2.23
N ARG A 64 -26.67 -5.52 -2.61
CA ARG A 64 -25.73 -6.52 -3.17
C ARG A 64 -25.19 -7.50 -2.14
N ARG A 65 -25.05 -7.06 -0.88
CA ARG A 65 -24.53 -7.89 0.21
C ARG A 65 -25.56 -8.87 0.73
N GLN A 66 -26.83 -8.46 0.75
CA GLN A 66 -27.95 -9.31 1.17
C GLN A 66 -28.31 -10.38 0.13
N LEU A 67 -27.98 -10.15 -1.14
CA LEU A 67 -28.18 -11.12 -2.24
C LEU A 67 -27.23 -12.33 -2.20
N SER A 68 -26.14 -12.25 -1.45
CA SER A 68 -25.12 -13.31 -1.46
C SER A 68 -25.31 -14.42 -0.44
N ASP A 69 -26.18 -14.25 0.55
CA ASP A 69 -26.01 -15.04 1.77
C ASP A 69 -27.09 -16.09 2.13
N THR A 70 -28.21 -16.35 1.40
CA THR A 70 -29.04 -17.51 1.82
C THR A 70 -30.06 -18.05 0.82
N LYS A 71 -30.06 -19.39 0.64
CA LYS A 71 -31.07 -20.16 -0.12
C LYS A 71 -32.51 -20.09 0.47
N ASN A 72 -32.69 -19.73 1.70
CA ASN A 72 -34.00 -19.57 2.35
C ASN A 72 -34.67 -18.20 2.07
N TYR A 73 -33.94 -17.28 1.53
CA TYR A 73 -34.42 -15.95 1.16
C TYR A 73 -35.26 -15.93 -0.12
N ASN A 74 -35.26 -17.03 -0.90
CA ASN A 74 -35.95 -17.05 -2.18
C ASN A 74 -37.49 -16.89 -2.09
N LYS A 75 -38.09 -17.25 -0.99
CA LYS A 75 -39.54 -17.07 -0.78
C LYS A 75 -39.88 -15.63 -0.39
N PHE A 76 -39.04 -15.01 0.41
CA PHE A 76 -39.12 -13.60 0.82
C PHE A 76 -38.74 -12.68 -0.34
N CYS A 77 -37.67 -13.05 -1.12
CA CYS A 77 -37.26 -12.29 -2.30
C CYS A 77 -38.31 -12.33 -3.43
N LYS A 78 -39.08 -13.43 -3.57
CA LYS A 78 -40.20 -13.47 -4.57
C LYS A 78 -41.32 -12.51 -4.18
N GLN A 79 -41.56 -12.31 -2.89
CA GLN A 79 -42.52 -11.30 -2.41
C GLN A 79 -41.93 -9.89 -2.57
N LEU A 80 -40.66 -9.68 -2.16
CA LEU A 80 -39.94 -8.41 -2.36
C LEU A 80 -39.73 -8.06 -3.83
N LEU A 81 -39.53 -9.06 -4.72
CA LEU A 81 -39.47 -8.83 -6.17
C LEU A 81 -40.81 -8.38 -6.76
N LYS A 82 -41.92 -8.82 -6.19
CA LYS A 82 -43.25 -8.36 -6.58
C LYS A 82 -43.48 -6.91 -6.14
N ASP A 83 -43.05 -6.58 -4.93
CA ASP A 83 -43.14 -5.23 -4.37
C ASP A 83 -42.06 -4.30 -4.99
N ALA A 84 -40.85 -4.80 -5.22
CA ALA A 84 -39.75 -4.07 -5.88
C ALA A 84 -39.99 -3.82 -7.39
N ASN A 85 -40.80 -4.63 -8.09
CA ASN A 85 -41.20 -4.33 -9.44
C ASN A 85 -42.25 -3.21 -9.54
N ALA A 86 -43.03 -2.96 -8.50
CA ALA A 86 -43.89 -1.79 -8.42
C ALA A 86 -43.06 -0.50 -8.14
N ASP A 87 -42.01 -0.63 -7.33
CA ASP A 87 -41.12 0.49 -6.98
C ASP A 87 -40.01 0.72 -8.02
N LYS A 88 -39.75 -0.23 -8.92
CA LYS A 88 -38.67 -0.15 -9.92
C LYS A 88 -38.79 1.09 -10.82
N ASN A 89 -39.99 1.40 -11.29
CA ASN A 89 -40.21 2.58 -12.13
C ASN A 89 -40.05 3.90 -11.37
N ASP A 90 -40.35 3.90 -10.07
CA ASP A 90 -40.12 5.05 -9.19
C ASP A 90 -38.62 5.22 -8.86
N LEU A 91 -37.92 4.08 -8.68
CA LEU A 91 -36.47 4.08 -8.48
C LEU A 91 -35.69 4.48 -9.74
N GLU A 92 -36.11 4.02 -10.92
CA GLU A 92 -35.52 4.44 -12.20
C GLU A 92 -35.72 5.96 -12.44
N LYS A 93 -36.91 6.47 -12.12
CA LYS A 93 -37.19 7.91 -12.18
C LYS A 93 -36.35 8.70 -11.16
N ARG A 94 -36.16 8.18 -9.97
CA ARG A 94 -35.28 8.76 -8.93
C ARG A 94 -33.81 8.70 -9.32
N ILE A 95 -33.39 7.64 -9.99
CA ILE A 95 -32.02 7.51 -10.54
C ILE A 95 -31.80 8.55 -11.64
N ASP A 96 -32.75 8.75 -12.53
CA ASP A 96 -32.67 9.78 -13.57
C ASP A 96 -32.67 11.21 -12.98
N ASP A 97 -33.47 11.45 -11.96
CA ASP A 97 -33.48 12.75 -11.29
C ASP A 97 -32.18 12.99 -10.48
N LEU A 98 -31.63 11.95 -9.86
CA LEU A 98 -30.33 12.01 -9.20
C LEU A 98 -29.17 12.19 -10.21
N ALA A 99 -29.25 11.55 -11.38
CA ALA A 99 -28.29 11.75 -12.45
C ALA A 99 -28.27 13.20 -12.96
N LYS A 100 -29.45 13.82 -13.11
CA LYS A 100 -29.57 15.26 -13.47
C LYS A 100 -29.00 16.17 -12.38
N ILE A 101 -29.21 15.81 -11.11
CA ILE A 101 -28.66 16.55 -9.96
C ILE A 101 -27.14 16.42 -9.92
N ILE A 102 -26.60 15.21 -10.17
CA ILE A 102 -25.15 14.95 -10.24
C ILE A 102 -24.52 15.79 -11.38
N ASP A 103 -25.13 15.80 -12.56
CA ASP A 103 -24.62 16.58 -13.70
C ASP A 103 -24.62 18.09 -13.40
N LYS A 104 -25.64 18.57 -12.67
CA LYS A 104 -25.69 19.97 -12.20
C LYS A 104 -24.59 20.27 -11.17
N ILE A 105 -24.38 19.37 -10.19
CA ILE A 105 -23.32 19.51 -9.17
C ILE A 105 -21.93 19.46 -9.82
N GLU A 106 -21.73 18.61 -10.82
CA GLU A 106 -20.45 18.54 -11.54
C GLU A 106 -20.17 19.83 -12.29
N LYS A 107 -21.18 20.43 -12.93
CA LYS A 107 -21.05 21.73 -13.62
C LYS A 107 -20.77 22.86 -12.63
N GLU A 108 -21.50 22.93 -11.52
CA GLU A 108 -21.26 23.92 -10.46
C GLU A 108 -19.89 23.78 -9.82
N LYS A 109 -19.44 22.56 -9.60
CA LYS A 109 -18.10 22.23 -9.10
C LYS A 109 -16.99 22.63 -10.07
N ASP A 110 -17.18 22.39 -11.38
CA ASP A 110 -16.18 22.78 -12.37
C ASP A 110 -16.10 24.30 -12.49
N THR A 111 -17.25 25.03 -12.41
CA THR A 111 -17.27 26.49 -12.35
C THR A 111 -16.55 27.02 -11.11
N LEU A 112 -16.78 26.39 -9.94
CA LEU A 112 -16.12 26.78 -8.69
C LEU A 112 -14.61 26.52 -8.72
N ILE A 113 -14.20 25.42 -9.38
CA ILE A 113 -12.77 25.11 -9.58
C ILE A 113 -12.13 26.17 -10.48
N ASP A 114 -12.79 26.56 -11.55
CA ASP A 114 -12.28 27.59 -12.46
C ASP A 114 -12.19 28.97 -11.78
N ASP A 115 -13.14 29.30 -10.91
CA ASP A 115 -13.09 30.54 -10.13
C ASP A 115 -12.00 30.49 -9.05
N LEU A 116 -11.81 29.36 -8.37
CA LEU A 116 -10.69 29.16 -7.43
C LEU A 116 -9.33 29.20 -8.14
N ILE A 117 -9.25 28.72 -9.38
CA ILE A 117 -8.02 28.84 -10.20
C ILE A 117 -7.74 30.30 -10.50
N LYS A 118 -8.76 31.09 -10.87
CA LYS A 118 -8.62 32.55 -11.10
C LYS A 118 -8.20 33.28 -9.83
N GLU A 119 -8.82 32.95 -8.67
CA GLU A 119 -8.42 33.52 -7.39
C GLU A 119 -7.00 33.15 -7.00
N LEU A 120 -6.59 31.93 -7.26
CA LEU A 120 -5.23 31.44 -7.05
C LEU A 120 -4.22 32.16 -7.96
N GLU A 121 -4.61 32.46 -9.19
CA GLU A 121 -3.79 33.26 -10.10
C GLU A 121 -3.64 34.70 -9.62
N ILE A 122 -4.73 35.30 -9.12
CA ILE A 122 -4.71 36.65 -8.54
C ILE A 122 -3.86 36.69 -7.27
N ALA A 123 -4.06 35.71 -6.36
CA ALA A 123 -3.27 35.59 -5.15
C ALA A 123 -1.79 35.33 -5.44
N ASN A 124 -1.48 34.56 -6.47
CA ASN A 124 -0.12 34.31 -6.90
C ASN A 124 0.54 35.57 -7.50
N LYS A 125 -0.20 36.38 -8.26
CA LYS A 125 0.30 37.68 -8.73
C LYS A 125 0.58 38.64 -7.58
N GLU A 126 -0.26 38.63 -6.56
CA GLU A 126 -0.04 39.45 -5.35
C GLU A 126 1.11 38.93 -4.51
N ILE A 127 1.29 37.62 -4.38
CA ILE A 127 2.47 37.00 -3.75
C ILE A 127 3.75 37.37 -4.51
N GLU A 128 3.72 37.40 -5.84
CA GLU A 128 4.86 37.86 -6.63
C GLU A 128 5.16 39.34 -6.40
N ARG A 129 4.13 40.17 -6.31
CA ARG A 129 4.26 41.61 -5.98
C ARG A 129 4.90 41.78 -4.60
N LEU A 130 4.36 41.11 -3.59
CA LEU A 130 4.87 41.15 -2.23
C LEU A 130 6.28 40.54 -2.08
N LYS A 131 6.62 39.54 -2.89
CA LYS A 131 7.99 39.01 -2.94
C LYS A 131 8.96 40.01 -3.53
N ARG A 132 8.61 40.70 -4.61
CA ARG A 132 9.44 41.78 -5.19
C ARG A 132 9.62 42.96 -4.24
N GLU A 133 8.62 43.26 -3.41
CA GLU A 133 8.71 44.25 -2.34
C GLU A 133 9.56 43.76 -1.17
N ASN A 134 9.48 42.45 -0.81
CA ASN A 134 10.27 41.86 0.28
C ASN A 134 11.74 41.55 -0.12
N GLU A 135 12.00 41.25 -1.42
CA GLU A 135 13.36 41.08 -1.94
C GLU A 135 14.24 42.36 -1.78
N LYS A 136 13.59 43.52 -1.63
CA LYS A 136 14.27 44.73 -1.27
C LYS A 136 14.69 44.82 0.22
N ASN A 137 14.11 43.99 1.11
CA ASN A 137 14.20 44.18 2.55
C ASN A 137 14.63 42.99 3.43
N SER A 138 14.84 41.77 2.91
CA SER A 138 15.31 40.67 3.80
C SER A 138 15.99 39.52 3.05
N ARG A 139 17.13 39.05 3.60
CA ARG A 139 17.75 37.77 3.20
C ARG A 139 16.81 36.61 3.59
N PRO A 140 16.50 35.64 2.71
CA PRO A 140 15.64 34.53 3.06
C PRO A 140 16.33 33.66 4.13
N THR A 141 15.64 33.39 5.20
CA THR A 141 16.00 32.34 6.15
C THR A 141 15.86 31.01 5.44
N ALA A 142 16.98 30.35 5.15
CA ALA A 142 17.02 29.10 4.45
C ALA A 142 16.22 28.03 5.21
N THR A 143 15.08 27.63 4.70
CA THR A 143 14.37 26.44 5.15
C THR A 143 15.24 25.22 4.85
N LYS A 144 15.49 24.40 5.88
CA LYS A 144 16.36 23.22 5.76
C LYS A 144 15.68 22.11 4.95
N LYS A 145 16.48 21.31 4.23
CA LYS A 145 15.99 20.07 3.57
C LYS A 145 15.35 19.14 4.60
N ASN A 146 14.18 18.61 4.28
CA ASN A 146 13.39 17.70 5.13
C ASN A 146 12.81 16.54 4.30
N SER A 147 12.12 15.63 4.95
CA SER A 147 11.55 14.43 4.28
C SER A 147 10.42 14.72 3.30
N THR A 148 9.88 15.94 3.28
CA THR A 148 8.78 16.32 2.37
C THR A 148 9.28 17.02 1.11
N ASN A 149 10.48 17.59 1.14
CA ASN A 149 11.11 18.34 0.05
C ASN A 149 12.47 17.75 -0.38
N SER A 150 12.82 16.56 0.08
CA SER A 150 14.04 15.85 -0.32
C SER A 150 13.85 14.35 -0.20
N ASN A 151 14.85 13.57 -0.63
CA ASN A 151 14.89 12.13 -0.43
C ASN A 151 15.31 11.72 0.99
N LEU A 152 15.33 12.66 1.94
CA LEU A 152 15.66 12.37 3.32
C LEU A 152 14.60 11.42 3.90
N PRO A 153 14.98 10.25 4.44
CA PRO A 153 14.00 9.35 5.06
C PRO A 153 13.30 10.03 6.24
N PRO A 154 11.98 9.89 6.42
CA PRO A 154 11.27 10.48 7.55
C PRO A 154 11.84 10.09 8.93
N SER A 155 12.55 8.96 9.00
CA SER A 155 13.20 8.49 10.23
C SER A 155 14.48 9.24 10.59
N THR A 156 15.09 9.94 9.65
CA THR A 156 16.31 10.76 9.83
C THR A 156 16.04 12.26 9.75
N ASP A 157 14.80 12.63 9.55
CA ASP A 157 14.35 14.02 9.54
C ASP A 157 14.04 14.48 10.97
N PHE A 158 15.03 15.09 11.61
CA PHE A 158 14.90 15.64 12.95
C PHE A 158 14.36 17.08 12.95
N SER A 159 14.27 17.73 11.79
CA SER A 159 13.84 19.12 11.64
C SER A 159 12.32 19.26 11.56
N HIS A 160 11.61 18.18 11.22
CA HIS A 160 10.16 18.15 11.20
C HIS A 160 9.63 17.38 12.41
N LYS A 161 8.78 18.02 13.21
CA LYS A 161 7.86 17.26 14.07
C LYS A 161 7.17 16.26 13.14
N LYS A 162 7.29 14.97 13.46
CA LYS A 162 6.59 13.91 12.72
C LYS A 162 5.12 14.31 12.63
N ILE A 163 4.74 14.90 11.51
CA ILE A 163 3.33 15.19 11.23
C ILE A 163 2.74 13.80 11.05
N ASN A 164 1.99 13.37 12.05
CA ASN A 164 1.10 12.25 11.87
C ASN A 164 0.27 12.62 10.62
N SER A 165 0.29 11.78 9.59
CA SER A 165 -0.54 11.98 8.41
C SER A 165 -2.05 11.95 8.75
N ARG A 166 -2.37 11.58 9.98
CA ARG A 166 -3.71 11.73 10.55
C ARG A 166 -3.86 13.17 11.03
N VAL A 167 -4.73 13.89 10.37
CA VAL A 167 -5.25 15.18 10.88
C VAL A 167 -5.73 14.91 12.31
N LYS A 168 -5.31 15.75 13.27
CA LYS A 168 -5.88 15.73 14.62
C LYS A 168 -7.37 16.07 14.47
N THR A 169 -8.20 15.08 14.60
CA THR A 169 -9.65 15.28 14.73
C THR A 169 -9.98 15.34 16.22
N ASP A 170 -10.99 16.11 16.60
CA ASP A 170 -11.50 16.19 17.99
C ASP A 170 -12.20 14.89 18.44
N LYS A 171 -12.02 13.82 17.66
CA LYS A 171 -12.59 12.50 17.94
C LYS A 171 -11.87 11.83 19.09
N LYS A 172 -12.63 11.27 20.00
CA LYS A 172 -12.11 10.45 21.10
C LYS A 172 -11.34 9.24 20.54
N VAL A 173 -10.27 8.87 21.22
CA VAL A 173 -9.51 7.65 20.88
C VAL A 173 -10.42 6.44 21.08
N GLY A 174 -10.55 5.61 20.05
CA GLY A 174 -11.38 4.41 20.05
C GLY A 174 -12.49 4.45 19.00
N GLY A 175 -13.40 3.48 19.05
CA GLY A 175 -14.56 3.40 18.16
C GLY A 175 -15.47 4.62 18.35
N GLN A 176 -15.86 5.25 17.25
CA GLN A 176 -16.79 6.38 17.28
C GLN A 176 -18.23 5.88 17.54
N ILE A 177 -19.10 6.77 17.98
CA ILE A 177 -20.54 6.46 18.15
C ILE A 177 -21.06 5.92 16.80
N ASN A 178 -21.74 4.76 16.84
CA ASN A 178 -22.24 4.01 15.67
C ASN A 178 -21.18 3.37 14.75
N HIS A 179 -19.91 3.27 15.17
CA HIS A 179 -18.97 2.39 14.48
C HIS A 179 -19.48 0.93 14.65
N PRO A 180 -19.75 0.19 13.58
CA PRO A 180 -20.09 -1.21 13.70
C PRO A 180 -18.89 -1.93 14.33
N GLY A 181 -19.06 -2.43 15.55
CA GLY A 181 -18.04 -3.21 16.23
C GLY A 181 -17.73 -4.47 15.42
N HIS A 182 -16.45 -4.76 15.22
CA HIS A 182 -16.04 -6.07 14.70
C HIS A 182 -16.14 -7.08 15.86
N PHE A 183 -17.22 -7.82 15.88
CA PHE A 183 -17.40 -8.91 16.84
C PHE A 183 -16.85 -10.22 16.26
N ILE A 184 -16.16 -10.98 17.10
CA ILE A 184 -15.72 -12.34 16.74
C ILE A 184 -16.99 -13.19 16.63
N LYS A 185 -17.19 -13.79 15.46
CA LYS A 185 -18.32 -14.71 15.26
C LYS A 185 -18.10 -16.00 16.04
N PRO A 186 -19.15 -16.58 16.64
CA PRO A 186 -19.07 -17.88 17.28
C PRO A 186 -18.52 -18.95 16.34
N LYS A 187 -17.78 -19.91 16.91
CA LYS A 187 -17.17 -21.03 16.19
C LYS A 187 -17.64 -22.35 16.80
N THR A 188 -17.43 -23.44 16.05
CA THR A 188 -17.66 -24.78 16.59
C THR A 188 -16.71 -25.01 17.77
N PRO A 189 -17.25 -25.34 18.97
CA PRO A 189 -16.42 -25.52 20.17
C PRO A 189 -15.59 -26.81 20.11
N ASN A 190 -14.35 -26.75 20.60
CA ASN A 190 -13.49 -27.94 20.76
C ASN A 190 -13.78 -28.65 22.09
N SER A 191 -14.28 -27.93 23.09
CA SER A 191 -14.70 -28.48 24.37
C SER A 191 -15.91 -27.71 24.88
N VAL A 192 -16.80 -28.41 25.59
CA VAL A 192 -18.01 -27.84 26.16
C VAL A 192 -18.02 -28.13 27.66
N LYS A 193 -18.22 -27.06 28.48
CA LYS A 193 -18.54 -27.20 29.91
C LYS A 193 -19.97 -26.81 30.10
N VAL A 194 -20.75 -27.65 30.80
CA VAL A 194 -22.17 -27.41 31.05
C VAL A 194 -22.37 -27.01 32.50
N TYR A 195 -23.03 -25.89 32.70
CA TYR A 195 -23.46 -25.43 34.02
C TYR A 195 -24.97 -25.30 34.07
N ARG A 196 -25.57 -25.77 35.16
CA ARG A 196 -27.00 -25.54 35.44
C ARG A 196 -27.12 -24.33 36.37
N VAL A 197 -27.60 -23.21 35.85
CA VAL A 197 -27.54 -21.90 36.51
C VAL A 197 -28.94 -21.27 36.59
N LYS A 198 -29.16 -20.44 37.60
CA LYS A 198 -30.40 -19.67 37.76
C LYS A 198 -30.46 -18.45 36.82
N SER A 199 -29.32 -17.94 36.35
CA SER A 199 -29.23 -16.80 35.43
C SER A 199 -28.01 -16.95 34.53
N VAL A 200 -28.10 -16.41 33.32
CA VAL A 200 -27.03 -16.46 32.31
C VAL A 200 -26.25 -15.13 32.24
N PRO A 201 -24.99 -15.12 31.84
CA PRO A 201 -24.22 -13.89 31.62
C PRO A 201 -24.93 -12.96 30.63
N LYS A 202 -24.86 -11.65 30.86
CA LYS A 202 -25.53 -10.64 30.04
C LYS A 202 -25.17 -10.69 28.53
N GLY A 203 -23.99 -11.19 28.16
CA GLY A 203 -23.53 -11.33 26.78
C GLY A 203 -23.70 -12.74 26.19
N ALA A 204 -24.37 -13.66 26.91
CA ALA A 204 -24.58 -15.00 26.40
C ALA A 204 -25.53 -15.01 25.19
N LEU A 205 -25.18 -15.81 24.18
CA LEU A 205 -25.97 -15.97 22.96
C LEU A 205 -26.90 -17.18 23.09
N PRO A 206 -28.15 -17.11 22.60
CA PRO A 206 -29.06 -18.25 22.58
C PRO A 206 -28.64 -19.24 21.48
N HIS A 207 -28.71 -20.52 21.79
CA HIS A 207 -28.72 -21.59 20.80
C HIS A 207 -30.17 -22.01 20.56
N VAL A 208 -30.59 -21.89 19.30
CA VAL A 208 -31.97 -22.24 18.90
C VAL A 208 -31.92 -23.60 18.25
N GLY A 209 -32.69 -24.55 18.79
CA GLY A 209 -32.81 -25.90 18.24
C GLY A 209 -33.64 -25.97 16.96
N GLU A 210 -33.77 -27.15 16.41
CA GLU A 210 -34.52 -27.40 15.17
C GLU A 210 -36.03 -27.09 15.31
N ASP A 211 -36.55 -27.16 16.53
CA ASP A 211 -37.93 -26.84 16.86
C ASP A 211 -38.19 -25.33 17.02
N GLY A 212 -37.17 -24.50 16.84
CA GLY A 212 -37.25 -23.05 17.00
C GLY A 212 -37.22 -22.55 18.44
N LYS A 213 -37.03 -23.42 19.43
CA LYS A 213 -36.89 -23.06 20.85
C LYS A 213 -35.44 -22.91 21.24
N ILE A 214 -35.21 -22.19 22.34
CA ILE A 214 -33.87 -22.02 22.89
C ILE A 214 -33.54 -23.25 23.74
N ASP A 215 -32.55 -24.04 23.32
CA ASP A 215 -32.05 -25.20 24.04
C ASP A 215 -31.16 -24.80 25.21
N TYR A 216 -30.28 -23.84 24.96
CA TYR A 216 -29.32 -23.34 25.97
C TYR A 216 -28.78 -21.97 25.57
N TYR A 217 -28.14 -21.31 26.51
CA TYR A 217 -27.34 -20.10 26.23
C TYR A 217 -25.87 -20.44 26.36
N TYR A 218 -25.02 -19.78 25.54
CA TYR A 218 -23.61 -20.02 25.56
C TYR A 218 -22.76 -18.76 25.48
N THR A 219 -21.58 -18.84 26.03
CA THR A 219 -20.46 -17.94 25.81
C THR A 219 -19.30 -18.75 25.29
N GLN A 220 -18.43 -18.15 24.48
CA GLN A 220 -17.24 -18.81 23.97
C GLN A 220 -16.00 -18.01 24.34
N GLU A 221 -14.95 -18.71 24.76
CA GLU A 221 -13.62 -18.18 24.96
C GLU A 221 -12.70 -18.81 23.90
N LEU A 222 -12.06 -17.95 23.08
CA LEU A 222 -11.08 -18.39 22.10
C LEU A 222 -9.70 -18.24 22.70
N ASP A 223 -9.07 -19.37 22.98
CA ASP A 223 -7.71 -19.43 23.50
C ASP A 223 -6.83 -20.29 22.60
N SER A 224 -5.50 -20.19 22.75
CA SER A 224 -4.54 -21.05 22.10
C SER A 224 -3.66 -21.73 23.14
N ASN A 225 -3.60 -23.06 23.11
CA ASN A 225 -2.65 -23.80 23.91
C ASN A 225 -1.46 -24.21 23.02
N PHE A 226 -0.29 -23.61 23.26
CA PHE A 226 0.95 -24.02 22.61
C PHE A 226 1.54 -25.20 23.39
N SER A 227 1.04 -26.39 23.15
CA SER A 227 1.60 -27.61 23.70
C SER A 227 2.70 -28.19 22.80
N VAL A 228 3.78 -28.65 23.41
CA VAL A 228 4.79 -29.42 22.69
C VAL A 228 4.25 -30.82 22.48
N VAL A 229 4.07 -31.21 21.22
CA VAL A 229 3.64 -32.55 20.84
C VAL A 229 4.88 -33.40 20.54
N VAL A 230 5.11 -34.43 21.29
CA VAL A 230 6.18 -35.42 21.05
C VAL A 230 5.55 -36.63 20.37
N SER A 231 5.96 -36.90 19.12
CA SER A 231 5.57 -38.11 18.38
C SER A 231 6.75 -39.06 18.35
N GLU A 232 6.58 -40.23 18.88
CA GLU A 232 7.60 -41.30 18.90
C GLU A 232 7.30 -42.31 17.81
N THR A 233 8.33 -42.75 17.08
CA THR A 233 8.24 -43.85 16.15
C THR A 233 9.21 -44.95 16.64
N GLN A 234 8.68 -46.12 16.93
CA GLN A 234 9.46 -47.26 17.39
C GLN A 234 9.83 -48.14 16.18
N TYR A 235 11.05 -48.61 16.17
CA TYR A 235 11.59 -49.50 15.13
C TYR A 235 11.98 -50.84 15.79
N ILE A 236 11.31 -51.91 15.36
CA ILE A 236 11.59 -53.27 15.82
C ILE A 236 12.45 -53.93 14.75
N LEU A 237 13.58 -54.49 15.15
CA LEU A 237 14.45 -55.24 14.22
C LEU A 237 13.78 -56.57 13.83
N ASP A 238 13.52 -56.73 12.55
CA ASP A 238 12.96 -57.92 11.94
C ASP A 238 13.79 -58.26 10.69
N PRO A 239 14.39 -59.46 10.62
CA PRO A 239 15.17 -59.91 9.46
C PRO A 239 14.34 -59.93 8.15
N ASN A 240 13.02 -60.05 8.24
CA ASN A 240 12.10 -60.06 7.11
C ASN A 240 11.37 -58.71 6.93
N GLY A 241 11.77 -57.65 7.67
CA GLY A 241 11.18 -56.34 7.64
C GLY A 241 11.51 -55.56 6.36
N GLU A 242 10.76 -54.46 6.15
CA GLU A 242 10.99 -53.57 5.01
C GLU A 242 12.18 -52.63 5.25
N ASP A 243 12.87 -52.26 4.16
CA ASP A 243 13.92 -51.24 4.20
C ASP A 243 13.34 -49.84 4.50
N LEU A 244 13.98 -49.14 5.43
CA LEU A 244 13.58 -47.77 5.73
C LEU A 244 13.92 -46.82 4.57
N PRO A 245 13.01 -45.89 4.23
CA PRO A 245 13.29 -44.86 3.24
C PRO A 245 14.57 -44.07 3.60
N LYS A 246 15.37 -43.75 2.60
CA LYS A 246 16.64 -42.99 2.79
C LYS A 246 16.42 -41.66 3.51
N GLU A 247 15.27 -41.04 3.31
CA GLU A 247 14.87 -39.76 3.96
C GLU A 247 14.77 -39.96 5.50
N VAL A 248 14.20 -41.06 5.95
CA VAL A 248 14.09 -41.40 7.39
C VAL A 248 15.46 -41.66 7.98
N LEU A 249 16.28 -42.45 7.28
CA LEU A 249 17.67 -42.77 7.70
C LEU A 249 18.53 -41.49 7.81
N ASN A 250 18.38 -40.55 6.85
CA ASN A 250 19.13 -39.32 6.85
C ASN A 250 18.63 -38.29 7.89
N LYS A 251 17.35 -38.31 8.23
CA LYS A 251 16.74 -37.40 9.20
C LYS A 251 17.32 -37.52 10.58
N TYR A 252 17.60 -38.73 11.01
CA TYR A 252 18.09 -39.07 12.35
C TYR A 252 19.57 -39.48 12.39
N LYS A 253 20.36 -39.05 11.43
CA LYS A 253 21.77 -39.44 11.29
C LYS A 253 22.65 -38.98 12.47
N ILE A 254 22.31 -37.88 13.12
CA ILE A 254 23.11 -37.25 14.18
C ILE A 254 22.40 -37.35 15.54
N THR A 255 21.08 -37.12 15.58
CA THR A 255 20.27 -37.12 16.80
C THR A 255 19.00 -37.95 16.62
N SER A 256 18.52 -38.57 17.70
CA SER A 256 17.24 -39.28 17.72
C SER A 256 16.01 -38.36 17.76
N VAL A 257 16.21 -37.07 17.98
CA VAL A 257 15.12 -36.07 18.07
C VAL A 257 15.25 -35.06 16.96
N SER A 258 14.14 -34.76 16.32
CA SER A 258 14.03 -33.74 15.27
C SER A 258 12.84 -32.83 15.51
N TYR A 259 12.88 -31.63 14.92
CA TYR A 259 11.78 -30.68 14.97
C TYR A 259 10.77 -30.93 13.83
N GLY A 260 9.49 -30.92 14.19
CA GLY A 260 8.39 -31.08 13.23
C GLY A 260 8.16 -29.86 12.36
N LYS A 261 7.39 -30.05 11.29
CA LYS A 261 7.09 -28.99 10.31
C LYS A 261 6.36 -27.78 10.91
N ASN A 262 5.48 -27.97 11.88
CA ASN A 262 4.69 -26.89 12.46
C ASN A 262 5.55 -25.86 13.20
N ILE A 263 6.48 -26.32 14.04
CA ILE A 263 7.38 -25.39 14.74
C ILE A 263 8.37 -24.72 13.79
N LYS A 264 8.91 -25.44 12.78
CA LYS A 264 9.73 -24.85 11.74
C LYS A 264 8.97 -23.72 11.01
N SER A 265 7.72 -23.97 10.63
CA SER A 265 6.86 -23.01 9.93
C SER A 265 6.55 -21.79 10.78
N LEU A 266 6.19 -21.97 12.05
CA LEU A 266 5.94 -20.86 12.97
C LEU A 266 7.17 -19.98 13.14
N VAL A 267 8.32 -20.59 13.37
CA VAL A 267 9.59 -19.88 13.59
C VAL A 267 10.00 -19.09 12.35
N LEU A 268 9.90 -19.68 11.14
CA LEU A 268 10.20 -18.94 9.90
C LEU A 268 9.21 -17.83 9.64
N LEU A 269 7.92 -18.05 9.93
CA LEU A 269 6.91 -17.01 9.81
C LEU A 269 7.25 -15.80 10.69
N LEU A 270 7.61 -16.03 11.95
CA LEU A 270 8.02 -14.96 12.88
C LEU A 270 9.35 -14.31 12.47
N ASN A 271 10.33 -15.08 11.99
CA ASN A 271 11.63 -14.56 11.58
C ASN A 271 11.56 -13.67 10.33
N ILE A 272 10.81 -14.11 9.30
CA ILE A 272 10.78 -13.44 8.00
C ILE A 272 9.65 -12.42 7.95
N LYS A 273 8.38 -12.81 8.14
CA LYS A 273 7.24 -11.91 8.11
C LYS A 273 7.18 -10.98 9.34
N GLY A 274 7.42 -11.55 10.51
CA GLY A 274 7.48 -10.81 11.77
C GLY A 274 8.76 -10.00 11.97
N THR A 275 9.79 -10.24 11.14
CA THR A 275 11.13 -9.62 11.23
C THR A 275 11.84 -9.81 12.57
N VAL A 276 11.41 -10.80 13.39
CA VAL A 276 11.97 -11.03 14.72
C VAL A 276 13.43 -11.48 14.61
N PRO A 277 14.38 -10.86 15.33
CA PRO A 277 15.78 -11.26 15.35
C PRO A 277 15.95 -12.69 15.91
N LEU A 278 16.95 -13.42 15.41
CA LEU A 278 17.16 -14.83 15.75
C LEU A 278 17.24 -15.08 17.26
N LYS A 279 18.07 -14.32 17.97
CA LYS A 279 18.24 -14.44 19.42
C LYS A 279 16.91 -14.27 20.16
N ARG A 280 16.21 -13.16 19.88
CA ARG A 280 14.91 -12.88 20.52
C ARG A 280 13.87 -13.96 20.19
N LEU A 281 13.91 -14.49 18.98
CA LEU A 281 13.00 -15.55 18.57
C LEU A 281 13.27 -16.85 19.34
N CYS A 282 14.55 -17.22 19.55
CA CYS A 282 14.92 -18.34 20.41
C CYS A 282 14.42 -18.13 21.86
N GLU A 283 14.62 -16.95 22.42
CA GLU A 283 14.16 -16.59 23.77
C GLU A 283 12.63 -16.77 23.87
N ILE A 284 11.86 -16.18 22.97
CA ILE A 284 10.38 -16.24 22.95
C ILE A 284 9.90 -17.69 22.85
N ILE A 285 10.44 -18.48 21.91
CA ILE A 285 9.96 -19.85 21.67
C ILE A 285 10.35 -20.78 22.82
N ASN A 286 11.55 -20.63 23.34
CA ASN A 286 11.99 -21.44 24.47
C ASN A 286 11.19 -21.11 25.74
N GLU A 287 10.99 -19.85 26.07
CA GLU A 287 10.18 -19.41 27.19
C GLU A 287 8.73 -19.90 27.07
N TYR A 288 8.10 -19.67 25.92
CA TYR A 288 6.72 -20.10 25.68
C TYR A 288 6.53 -21.62 25.75
N SER A 289 7.56 -22.40 25.45
CA SER A 289 7.55 -23.87 25.54
C SER A 289 8.11 -24.42 26.86
N ASN A 290 8.33 -23.62 27.89
CA ASN A 290 9.03 -24.01 29.11
C ASN A 290 10.36 -24.70 28.83
N ASN A 291 11.13 -24.20 27.88
CA ASN A 291 12.42 -24.72 27.39
C ASN A 291 12.37 -26.14 26.78
N ASN A 292 11.19 -26.67 26.48
CA ASN A 292 11.07 -28.00 25.87
C ASN A 292 11.68 -28.09 24.47
N PHE A 293 11.74 -26.98 23.72
CA PHE A 293 12.39 -26.98 22.40
C PHE A 293 13.89 -26.75 22.45
N ASN A 294 14.42 -26.04 23.44
CA ASN A 294 15.82 -25.64 23.51
C ASN A 294 16.39 -25.13 22.18
N LEU A 295 15.62 -24.26 21.52
CA LEU A 295 15.91 -23.76 20.19
C LEU A 295 17.14 -22.84 20.20
N LYS A 296 18.04 -23.03 19.22
CA LYS A 296 19.27 -22.23 19.04
C LYS A 296 19.19 -21.43 17.72
N GLU A 297 19.91 -20.31 17.65
CA GLU A 297 19.99 -19.46 16.46
C GLU A 297 20.45 -20.23 15.21
N SER A 298 21.46 -21.13 15.38
CA SER A 298 21.97 -21.97 14.29
C SER A 298 20.89 -22.89 13.71
N THR A 299 20.01 -23.41 14.54
CA THR A 299 18.87 -24.24 14.09
C THR A 299 17.95 -23.46 13.19
N ILE A 300 17.64 -22.19 13.54
CA ILE A 300 16.81 -21.31 12.70
C ILE A 300 17.53 -20.98 11.38
N CYS A 301 18.84 -20.77 11.41
CA CYS A 301 19.64 -20.58 10.20
C CYS A 301 19.54 -21.80 9.26
N ASN A 302 19.64 -23.01 9.81
CA ASN A 302 19.50 -24.25 9.05
C ASN A 302 18.10 -24.38 8.42
N TRP A 303 17.04 -24.02 9.15
CA TRP A 303 15.68 -24.05 8.59
C TRP A 303 15.47 -23.00 7.50
N ASN A 304 16.08 -21.83 7.63
CA ASN A 304 16.09 -20.84 6.53
C ASN A 304 16.79 -21.41 5.28
N ALA A 305 17.89 -22.12 5.46
CA ALA A 305 18.61 -22.77 4.36
C ALA A 305 17.84 -23.96 3.77
N GLU A 306 17.20 -24.76 4.60
CA GLU A 306 16.32 -25.86 4.17
C GLU A 306 15.15 -25.33 3.34
N PHE A 307 14.45 -24.33 3.83
CA PHE A 307 13.34 -23.69 3.11
C PHE A 307 13.81 -23.08 1.79
N HIS A 308 14.95 -22.39 1.82
CA HIS A 308 15.56 -21.83 0.62
C HIS A 308 15.83 -22.92 -0.43
N ALA A 309 16.43 -24.05 -0.04
CA ALA A 309 16.69 -25.15 -0.97
C ALA A 309 15.39 -25.72 -1.57
N LYS A 310 14.39 -25.98 -0.73
CA LYS A 310 13.10 -26.56 -1.15
C LYS A 310 12.25 -25.63 -2.03
N THR A 311 12.46 -24.33 -1.95
CA THR A 311 11.69 -23.33 -2.72
C THR A 311 12.43 -22.79 -3.95
N LYS A 312 13.49 -23.46 -4.41
CA LYS A 312 14.30 -23.02 -5.56
C LYS A 312 13.44 -22.76 -6.81
N ASP A 313 12.65 -23.75 -7.21
CA ASP A 313 11.82 -23.66 -8.40
C ASP A 313 10.70 -22.62 -8.26
N PHE A 314 10.12 -22.51 -7.08
CA PHE A 314 9.13 -21.47 -6.79
C PHE A 314 9.75 -20.07 -6.94
N ARG A 315 10.96 -19.84 -6.47
CA ARG A 315 11.67 -18.57 -6.64
C ARG A 315 11.99 -18.25 -8.10
N GLN A 316 12.39 -19.25 -8.88
CA GLN A 316 12.59 -19.06 -10.33
C GLN A 316 11.28 -18.71 -11.04
N ASN A 317 10.18 -19.34 -10.65
CA ASN A 317 8.85 -19.05 -11.17
C ASN A 317 8.39 -17.63 -10.80
N ILE A 318 8.74 -17.09 -9.62
CA ILE A 318 8.45 -15.69 -9.27
C ILE A 318 9.07 -14.76 -10.31
N ILE A 319 10.36 -14.90 -10.59
CA ILE A 319 11.07 -14.05 -11.56
C ILE A 319 10.44 -14.18 -12.94
N SER A 320 10.25 -15.42 -13.41
CA SER A 320 9.65 -15.69 -14.71
C SER A 320 8.24 -15.11 -14.84
N ASN A 321 7.46 -15.20 -13.76
CA ASN A 321 6.10 -14.64 -13.74
C ASN A 321 6.13 -13.10 -13.78
N ILE A 322 7.01 -12.46 -13.01
CA ILE A 322 7.17 -11.00 -13.05
C ILE A 322 7.55 -10.55 -14.47
N LEU A 323 8.49 -11.23 -15.12
CA LEU A 323 9.01 -10.86 -16.45
C LEU A 323 7.99 -11.09 -17.60
N ARG A 324 6.93 -11.85 -17.39
CA ARG A 324 5.85 -12.03 -18.38
C ARG A 324 4.91 -10.82 -18.48
N HIS A 325 5.01 -9.89 -17.55
CA HIS A 325 4.11 -8.74 -17.50
C HIS A 325 4.78 -7.48 -18.03
N ASN A 326 3.98 -6.63 -18.66
CA ASN A 326 4.46 -5.44 -19.36
C ASN A 326 4.91 -4.31 -18.41
N ILE A 327 4.59 -4.36 -17.13
CA ILE A 327 4.92 -3.29 -16.17
C ILE A 327 5.63 -3.90 -14.97
N ILE A 328 6.83 -3.42 -14.74
CA ILE A 328 7.70 -3.84 -13.64
C ILE A 328 8.15 -2.60 -12.87
N HIS A 329 8.24 -2.73 -11.57
CA HIS A 329 8.77 -1.72 -10.67
C HIS A 329 10.11 -2.17 -10.13
N VAL A 330 11.07 -1.25 -10.09
CA VAL A 330 12.39 -1.49 -9.52
C VAL A 330 12.76 -0.37 -8.54
N ASP A 331 13.43 -0.74 -7.48
CA ASP A 331 13.98 0.18 -6.47
C ASP A 331 15.09 -0.53 -5.70
N GLU A 332 15.92 0.19 -4.99
CA GLU A 332 16.97 -0.40 -4.17
C GLU A 332 17.08 0.26 -2.81
N THR A 333 17.52 -0.51 -1.85
CA THR A 333 17.75 -0.02 -0.49
C THR A 333 18.98 -0.67 0.14
N SER A 334 19.59 0.01 1.10
CA SER A 334 20.76 -0.53 1.79
C SER A 334 20.39 -1.49 2.91
N SER A 335 21.17 -2.55 3.03
CA SER A 335 21.25 -3.41 4.20
C SER A 335 22.68 -3.40 4.75
N THR A 336 22.88 -3.92 5.95
CA THR A 336 24.22 -4.05 6.55
C THR A 336 24.53 -5.54 6.75
N VAL A 337 25.68 -5.97 6.24
CA VAL A 337 26.15 -7.35 6.38
C VAL A 337 27.60 -7.30 6.85
N ASN A 338 27.88 -7.90 7.99
CA ASN A 338 29.21 -7.93 8.60
C ASN A 338 29.89 -6.53 8.64
N GLY A 339 29.16 -5.53 9.17
CA GLY A 339 29.61 -4.14 9.27
C GLY A 339 29.69 -3.36 7.94
N LYS A 340 29.52 -4.03 6.78
CA LYS A 340 29.61 -3.40 5.45
C LYS A 340 28.23 -3.13 4.89
N VAL A 341 28.09 -1.99 4.20
CA VAL A 341 26.87 -1.68 3.45
C VAL A 341 26.81 -2.57 2.22
N LYS A 342 25.69 -3.29 2.09
CA LYS A 342 25.29 -4.05 0.90
C LYS A 342 23.96 -3.49 0.40
N TRP A 343 23.60 -3.83 -0.83
CA TRP A 343 22.38 -3.32 -1.45
C TRP A 343 21.39 -4.43 -1.72
N VAL A 344 20.13 -4.15 -1.48
CA VAL A 344 19.03 -5.03 -1.82
C VAL A 344 18.25 -4.35 -2.92
N GLN A 345 18.34 -4.90 -4.11
CA GLN A 345 17.56 -4.48 -5.27
C GLN A 345 16.23 -5.24 -5.27
N CYS A 346 15.15 -4.53 -5.55
CA CYS A 346 13.80 -5.06 -5.59
C CYS A 346 13.28 -5.08 -7.01
N LEU A 347 12.76 -6.22 -7.45
CA LEU A 347 12.03 -6.43 -8.68
C LEU A 347 10.60 -6.81 -8.33
N THR A 348 9.61 -6.04 -8.76
CA THR A 348 8.23 -6.27 -8.30
C THR A 348 7.19 -5.82 -9.31
N ASN A 349 6.02 -6.45 -9.25
CA ASN A 349 4.77 -6.02 -9.87
C ASN A 349 3.58 -6.46 -9.01
N LYS A 350 2.35 -6.33 -9.49
CA LYS A 350 1.16 -6.75 -8.73
C LYS A 350 1.09 -8.27 -8.41
N PHE A 351 1.86 -9.11 -9.09
CA PHE A 351 1.82 -10.58 -8.96
C PHE A 351 2.96 -11.17 -8.13
N GLY A 352 4.06 -10.45 -7.97
CA GLY A 352 5.20 -10.98 -7.24
C GLY A 352 6.22 -9.91 -6.84
N THR A 353 7.12 -10.33 -5.95
CA THR A 353 8.24 -9.51 -5.50
C THR A 353 9.47 -10.39 -5.38
N TYR A 354 10.60 -9.93 -5.90
CA TYR A 354 11.89 -10.60 -5.74
C TYR A 354 12.96 -9.63 -5.27
N TYR A 355 13.81 -10.08 -4.34
CA TYR A 355 14.90 -9.31 -3.77
C TYR A 355 16.24 -9.93 -4.13
N PHE A 356 17.17 -9.09 -4.59
CA PHE A 356 18.53 -9.46 -4.88
C PHE A 356 19.48 -8.75 -3.91
N LEU A 357 20.26 -9.51 -3.14
CA LEU A 357 21.33 -8.95 -2.35
C LEU A 357 22.59 -8.84 -3.20
N VAL A 358 23.09 -7.61 -3.35
CA VAL A 358 24.26 -7.30 -4.20
C VAL A 358 25.26 -6.43 -3.45
N ASP A 359 26.49 -6.43 -3.92
CA ASP A 359 27.58 -5.70 -3.28
C ASP A 359 27.50 -4.19 -3.50
N LYS A 360 27.12 -3.75 -4.69
CA LYS A 360 27.07 -2.35 -5.11
C LYS A 360 25.66 -1.95 -5.50
N ARG A 361 25.31 -0.68 -5.29
CA ARG A 361 23.97 -0.15 -5.63
C ARG A 361 23.60 -0.40 -7.09
N GLY A 362 24.50 -0.15 -8.01
CA GLY A 362 24.30 -0.30 -9.46
C GLY A 362 24.91 -1.60 -10.02
N ASP A 363 24.92 -2.68 -9.25
CA ASP A 363 25.40 -3.99 -9.73
C ASP A 363 24.59 -4.43 -10.95
N ASN A 364 25.27 -4.60 -12.09
CA ASN A 364 24.67 -4.96 -13.36
C ASN A 364 24.88 -6.44 -13.73
N GLU A 365 25.60 -7.19 -12.91
CA GLU A 365 25.93 -8.59 -13.19
C GLU A 365 25.09 -9.57 -12.37
N ASN A 366 24.74 -9.20 -11.12
CA ASN A 366 24.15 -10.13 -10.15
C ASN A 366 22.75 -9.76 -9.66
N GLY A 367 22.17 -8.66 -10.17
CA GLY A 367 20.93 -8.11 -9.63
C GLY A 367 19.81 -7.94 -10.65
N VAL A 368 18.95 -6.97 -10.36
CA VAL A 368 17.78 -6.62 -11.18
C VAL A 368 18.18 -6.25 -12.60
N ILE A 369 19.27 -5.49 -12.77
CA ILE A 369 19.73 -5.03 -14.10
C ILE A 369 20.00 -6.24 -14.99
N LYS A 370 20.72 -7.24 -14.50
CA LYS A 370 20.98 -8.47 -15.26
C LYS A 370 19.70 -9.22 -15.65
N LYS A 371 18.70 -9.23 -14.77
CA LYS A 371 17.43 -9.89 -15.05
C LYS A 371 16.58 -9.16 -16.09
N LEU A 372 16.76 -7.85 -16.20
CA LEU A 372 16.01 -6.99 -17.12
C LEU A 372 16.77 -6.61 -18.40
N GLU A 373 17.97 -7.13 -18.65
CA GLU A 373 18.82 -6.74 -19.81
C GLU A 373 18.14 -6.89 -21.18
N ASN A 374 17.18 -7.81 -21.29
CA ASN A 374 16.39 -8.04 -22.50
C ASN A 374 14.91 -7.64 -22.36
N PHE A 375 14.54 -6.99 -21.27
CA PHE A 375 13.17 -6.58 -21.04
C PHE A 375 12.85 -5.32 -21.86
N SER A 376 11.79 -5.39 -22.69
CA SER A 376 11.44 -4.35 -23.67
C SER A 376 10.13 -3.61 -23.35
N HIS A 377 9.59 -3.81 -22.15
CA HIS A 377 8.36 -3.17 -21.72
C HIS A 377 8.63 -2.12 -20.62
N TYR A 378 7.59 -1.67 -19.91
CA TYR A 378 7.67 -0.58 -18.95
C TYR A 378 8.43 -0.96 -17.68
N VAL A 379 9.45 -0.17 -17.34
CA VAL A 379 10.18 -0.24 -16.07
C VAL A 379 9.96 1.07 -15.30
N VAL A 380 9.27 0.99 -14.18
CA VAL A 380 8.98 2.13 -13.30
C VAL A 380 10.06 2.22 -12.22
N HIS A 381 10.74 3.36 -12.13
CA HIS A 381 11.85 3.54 -11.20
C HIS A 381 12.06 5.00 -10.80
N ASP A 382 12.97 5.27 -9.86
CA ASP A 382 13.49 6.61 -9.61
C ASP A 382 14.51 7.00 -10.71
N HIS A 383 15.07 8.20 -10.63
CA HIS A 383 16.08 8.66 -11.61
C HIS A 383 17.46 8.04 -11.34
N PHE A 384 17.57 6.76 -11.08
CA PHE A 384 18.86 6.10 -10.89
C PHE A 384 19.52 5.78 -12.24
N LYS A 385 20.60 6.51 -12.57
CA LYS A 385 21.27 6.47 -13.89
C LYS A 385 21.63 5.06 -14.40
N PRO A 386 22.08 4.09 -13.58
CA PRO A 386 22.37 2.75 -14.06
C PRO A 386 21.21 2.07 -14.79
N TYR A 387 19.96 2.32 -14.41
CA TYR A 387 18.82 1.76 -15.13
C TYR A 387 18.79 2.25 -16.59
N TYR A 388 18.98 3.54 -16.83
CA TYR A 388 19.04 4.08 -18.20
C TYR A 388 20.24 3.55 -19.00
N LYS A 389 21.38 3.38 -18.33
CA LYS A 389 22.61 2.92 -18.98
C LYS A 389 22.55 1.46 -19.42
N TYR A 390 21.94 0.60 -18.64
CA TYR A 390 22.01 -0.85 -18.83
C TYR A 390 20.71 -1.50 -19.31
N LEU A 391 19.58 -0.79 -19.24
CA LEU A 391 18.27 -1.29 -19.68
C LEU A 391 17.80 -0.54 -20.93
N GLU A 392 18.65 -0.49 -21.96
CA GLU A 392 18.39 0.30 -23.18
C GLU A 392 17.13 -0.13 -23.94
N LYS A 393 16.72 -1.40 -23.82
CA LYS A 393 15.53 -1.94 -24.47
C LYS A 393 14.24 -1.60 -23.71
N ALA A 394 14.34 -1.22 -22.45
CA ALA A 394 13.19 -0.96 -21.60
C ALA A 394 12.53 0.39 -21.90
N ILE A 395 11.23 0.45 -21.76
CA ILE A 395 10.49 1.71 -21.76
C ILE A 395 10.51 2.25 -20.33
N HIS A 396 11.33 3.26 -20.10
CA HIS A 396 11.52 3.83 -18.77
C HIS A 396 10.35 4.73 -18.37
N CYS A 397 9.93 4.62 -17.11
CA CYS A 397 8.94 5.49 -16.48
C CYS A 397 9.50 6.03 -15.18
N GLU A 398 9.73 7.35 -15.11
CA GLU A 398 10.16 7.97 -13.85
C GLU A 398 9.01 8.14 -12.85
N CYS A 399 9.33 7.91 -11.60
CA CYS A 399 8.40 8.10 -10.50
C CYS A 399 8.00 9.58 -10.33
N GLY A 400 6.78 9.92 -10.68
CA GLY A 400 6.24 11.28 -10.57
C GLY A 400 6.22 11.80 -9.13
N ALA A 401 6.08 10.92 -8.13
CA ALA A 401 6.16 11.32 -6.72
C ALA A 401 7.54 11.85 -6.33
N HIS A 402 8.62 11.32 -6.91
CA HIS A 402 9.98 11.84 -6.71
C HIS A 402 10.15 13.19 -7.40
N ILE A 403 9.64 13.34 -8.63
CA ILE A 403 9.68 14.62 -9.35
C ILE A 403 8.94 15.69 -8.55
N LEU A 404 7.74 15.39 -8.06
CA LEU A 404 6.97 16.33 -7.23
C LEU A 404 7.71 16.74 -5.95
N ARG A 405 8.45 15.83 -5.30
CA ARG A 405 9.29 16.17 -4.14
C ARG A 405 10.45 17.11 -4.51
N TYR A 406 11.10 16.87 -5.63
CA TYR A 406 12.17 17.75 -6.11
C TYR A 406 11.65 19.13 -6.51
N LEU A 407 10.51 19.20 -7.19
CA LEU A 407 9.84 20.47 -7.51
C LEU A 407 9.44 21.22 -6.24
N LYS A 408 8.93 20.49 -5.25
CA LYS A 408 8.61 21.08 -3.94
C LYS A 408 9.86 21.66 -3.25
N ALA A 409 10.99 20.97 -3.35
CA ALA A 409 12.26 21.49 -2.85
C ALA A 409 12.68 22.79 -3.57
N GLY A 410 12.60 22.82 -4.89
CA GLY A 410 12.89 24.02 -5.70
C GLY A 410 12.01 25.21 -5.31
N TYR A 411 10.73 24.96 -5.03
CA TYR A 411 9.79 25.97 -4.56
C TYR A 411 10.11 26.44 -3.12
N GLU A 412 10.25 25.51 -2.16
CA GLU A 412 10.38 25.83 -0.73
C GLU A 412 11.78 26.34 -0.35
N LEU A 413 12.84 25.81 -0.97
CA LEU A 413 14.23 26.11 -0.59
C LEU A 413 14.88 27.16 -1.46
N GLU A 414 14.49 27.23 -2.74
CA GLU A 414 15.12 28.09 -3.74
C GLU A 414 14.17 29.17 -4.27
N GLY A 415 12.90 29.16 -3.86
CA GLY A 415 11.91 30.17 -4.18
C GLY A 415 11.42 30.16 -5.63
N SER A 416 11.67 29.06 -6.38
CA SER A 416 11.23 28.96 -7.78
C SER A 416 9.73 28.77 -7.89
N PHE A 417 9.05 29.78 -8.42
CA PHE A 417 7.61 29.72 -8.66
C PHE A 417 7.24 28.77 -9.81
N GLU A 418 8.11 28.60 -10.78
CA GLU A 418 7.97 27.67 -11.90
C GLU A 418 7.87 26.22 -11.42
N CYS A 419 8.57 25.89 -10.33
CA CYS A 419 8.40 24.60 -9.67
C CYS A 419 6.97 24.37 -9.17
N SER A 420 6.31 25.41 -8.66
CA SER A 420 4.89 25.35 -8.24
C SER A 420 3.98 25.14 -9.45
N LYS A 421 4.18 25.87 -10.55
CA LYS A 421 3.41 25.70 -11.79
C LYS A 421 3.51 24.28 -12.33
N LEU A 422 4.70 23.71 -12.33
CA LEU A 422 4.91 22.32 -12.76
C LEU A 422 4.24 21.29 -11.83
N MET A 423 4.26 21.52 -10.51
CA MET A 423 3.53 20.66 -9.59
C MET A 423 2.01 20.67 -9.83
N ILE A 424 1.45 21.84 -10.15
CA ILE A 424 0.03 22.00 -10.50
C ILE A 424 -0.25 21.24 -11.80
N LEU A 425 0.56 21.45 -12.83
CA LEU A 425 0.42 20.78 -14.13
C LEU A 425 0.47 19.25 -14.00
N MET A 426 1.42 18.72 -13.23
CA MET A 426 1.51 17.27 -13.01
C MET A 426 0.29 16.70 -12.26
N ARG A 427 -0.29 17.48 -11.34
CA ARG A 427 -1.54 17.08 -10.66
C ARG A 427 -2.74 17.15 -11.59
N GLU A 428 -2.79 18.14 -12.50
CA GLU A 428 -3.80 18.25 -13.55
C GLU A 428 -3.78 17.01 -14.44
N MET A 429 -2.62 16.63 -14.97
CA MET A 429 -2.43 15.42 -15.76
C MET A 429 -2.95 14.17 -15.02
N LEU A 430 -2.60 14.03 -13.74
CA LEU A 430 -3.03 12.88 -12.93
C LEU A 430 -4.55 12.88 -12.68
N LYS A 431 -5.14 14.05 -12.46
CA LYS A 431 -6.60 14.20 -12.29
C LYS A 431 -7.33 13.81 -13.58
N GLU A 432 -6.83 14.28 -14.73
CA GLU A 432 -7.43 13.97 -16.03
C GLU A 432 -7.32 12.47 -16.37
N LYS A 433 -6.15 11.84 -16.12
CA LYS A 433 -6.03 10.38 -16.22
C LYS A 433 -7.07 9.64 -15.39
N LYS A 434 -7.28 10.05 -14.13
CA LYS A 434 -8.28 9.42 -13.25
C LYS A 434 -9.70 9.58 -13.77
N LYS A 435 -10.03 10.76 -14.32
CA LYS A 435 -11.32 11.01 -14.96
C LYS A 435 -11.53 10.07 -16.14
N LEU A 436 -10.57 10.02 -17.06
CA LEU A 436 -10.63 9.15 -18.24
C LEU A 436 -10.73 7.67 -17.88
N LEU A 437 -10.02 7.22 -16.84
CA LEU A 437 -10.15 5.86 -16.31
C LEU A 437 -11.57 5.58 -15.78
N SER A 438 -12.19 6.54 -15.10
CA SER A 438 -13.59 6.38 -14.64
C SER A 438 -14.61 6.35 -15.79
N GLU A 439 -14.24 6.89 -16.94
CA GLU A 439 -15.01 6.84 -18.20
C GLU A 439 -14.71 5.55 -19.01
N GLY A 440 -13.89 4.63 -18.50
CA GLY A 440 -13.52 3.38 -19.17
C GLY A 440 -12.46 3.51 -20.26
N LYS A 441 -11.78 4.66 -20.36
CA LYS A 441 -10.67 4.86 -21.31
C LYS A 441 -9.37 4.31 -20.73
N ASN A 442 -8.49 3.77 -21.58
CA ASN A 442 -7.22 3.17 -21.20
C ASN A 442 -5.99 4.00 -21.55
N GLU A 443 -6.19 5.08 -22.29
CA GLU A 443 -5.14 6.01 -22.74
C GLU A 443 -5.70 7.42 -22.90
N MET A 444 -4.83 8.41 -22.98
CA MET A 444 -5.19 9.79 -23.27
C MET A 444 -4.97 10.09 -24.75
N GLU A 445 -5.79 10.93 -25.32
CA GLU A 445 -5.65 11.36 -26.72
C GLU A 445 -4.28 11.99 -26.97
N PRO A 446 -3.58 11.61 -28.05
CA PRO A 446 -2.24 12.12 -28.36
C PRO A 446 -2.16 13.65 -28.40
N ALA A 447 -3.19 14.33 -28.95
CA ALA A 447 -3.26 15.79 -29.01
C ALA A 447 -3.27 16.42 -27.60
N ARG A 448 -3.95 15.79 -26.65
CA ARG A 448 -3.99 16.25 -25.25
C ARG A 448 -2.68 16.03 -24.52
N ILE A 449 -2.00 14.92 -24.79
CA ILE A 449 -0.65 14.65 -24.27
C ILE A 449 0.33 15.69 -24.79
N GLU A 450 0.22 16.04 -26.08
CA GLU A 450 1.10 17.04 -26.69
C GLU A 450 0.85 18.46 -26.14
N ASP A 451 -0.42 18.82 -25.85
CA ASP A 451 -0.73 20.07 -25.14
C ASP A 451 -0.04 20.12 -23.77
N PHE A 452 -0.15 19.04 -22.98
CA PHE A 452 0.53 18.95 -21.70
C PHE A 452 2.06 19.03 -21.86
N LYS A 453 2.65 18.36 -22.85
CA LYS A 453 4.09 18.43 -23.13
C LYS A 453 4.52 19.83 -23.50
N LYS A 454 3.75 20.53 -24.33
CA LYS A 454 4.00 21.93 -24.73
C LYS A 454 4.02 22.86 -23.53
N ARG A 455 2.99 22.76 -22.68
CA ARG A 455 2.90 23.57 -21.44
C ARG A 455 4.07 23.26 -20.50
N TYR A 456 4.41 21.97 -20.33
CA TYR A 456 5.51 21.52 -19.51
C TYR A 456 6.85 22.07 -19.99
N LYS A 457 7.14 21.95 -21.30
CA LYS A 457 8.35 22.48 -21.91
C LYS A 457 8.43 23.99 -21.76
N SER A 458 7.36 24.71 -22.09
CA SER A 458 7.32 26.18 -22.03
C SER A 458 7.66 26.72 -20.64
N ILE A 459 7.14 26.11 -19.57
CA ILE A 459 7.46 26.52 -18.19
C ILE A 459 8.95 26.31 -17.89
N ILE A 460 9.51 25.19 -18.32
CA ILE A 460 10.89 24.81 -18.02
C ILE A 460 11.87 25.66 -18.83
N GLU A 461 11.66 25.74 -20.14
CA GLU A 461 12.54 26.45 -21.08
C GLU A 461 12.59 27.93 -20.74
N SER A 462 11.44 28.56 -20.51
CA SER A 462 11.39 29.98 -20.11
C SER A 462 12.18 30.25 -18.82
N SER A 463 12.10 29.33 -17.85
CA SER A 463 12.85 29.45 -16.59
C SER A 463 14.36 29.26 -16.77
N ILE A 464 14.77 28.32 -17.62
CA ILE A 464 16.20 28.11 -17.92
C ILE A 464 16.75 29.31 -18.65
N ASP A 465 16.06 29.78 -19.68
CA ASP A 465 16.47 30.94 -20.49
C ASP A 465 16.60 32.22 -19.66
N GLU A 466 15.62 32.47 -18.78
CA GLU A 466 15.68 33.62 -17.86
C GLU A 466 16.87 33.51 -16.91
N PHE A 467 17.13 32.32 -16.37
CA PHE A 467 18.28 32.09 -15.50
C PHE A 467 19.61 32.28 -16.24
N GLU A 468 19.75 31.73 -17.45
CA GLU A 468 20.98 31.81 -18.23
C GLU A 468 21.26 33.24 -18.71
N LYS A 469 20.23 34.00 -19.09
CA LYS A 469 20.35 35.42 -19.43
C LYS A 469 20.81 36.28 -18.24
N LYS A 470 20.33 35.96 -17.02
CA LYS A 470 20.72 36.66 -15.79
C LYS A 470 22.12 36.28 -15.27
N ASN A 471 22.62 35.11 -15.66
CA ASN A 471 23.85 34.54 -15.10
C ASN A 471 24.77 33.97 -16.20
N PRO A 472 25.23 34.80 -17.16
CA PRO A 472 26.07 34.34 -18.25
C PRO A 472 27.39 33.77 -17.69
N GLY A 473 27.78 32.58 -18.16
CA GLY A 473 29.08 31.97 -17.77
C GLY A 473 29.15 31.39 -16.35
N ILE A 474 28.04 31.25 -15.66
CA ILE A 474 28.01 30.67 -14.33
C ILE A 474 28.63 29.26 -14.29
N LYS A 475 29.53 29.00 -13.33
CA LYS A 475 30.12 27.66 -13.15
C LYS A 475 29.05 26.66 -12.68
N LYS A 476 29.09 25.42 -13.21
CA LYS A 476 28.12 24.34 -12.93
C LYS A 476 27.79 24.13 -11.44
N LYS A 477 28.78 24.33 -10.55
CA LYS A 477 28.59 24.16 -9.10
C LYS A 477 27.65 25.18 -8.46
N TYR A 478 27.48 26.33 -9.10
CA TYR A 478 26.63 27.43 -8.58
C TYR A 478 25.25 27.48 -9.23
N ILE A 479 24.98 26.62 -10.21
CA ILE A 479 23.65 26.49 -10.81
C ILE A 479 22.69 25.97 -9.73
N PRO A 480 21.55 26.62 -9.49
CA PRO A 480 20.52 26.16 -8.56
C PRO A 480 20.07 24.73 -8.84
N ASP A 481 19.69 23.99 -7.80
CA ASP A 481 19.30 22.59 -7.97
C ASP A 481 17.99 22.47 -8.79
N TYR A 482 17.08 23.43 -8.71
CA TYR A 482 15.87 23.42 -9.54
C TYR A 482 16.18 23.62 -11.05
N ILE A 483 17.17 24.42 -11.42
CA ILE A 483 17.60 24.56 -12.84
C ILE A 483 18.23 23.25 -13.34
N LYS A 484 19.06 22.60 -12.51
CA LYS A 484 19.60 21.26 -12.84
C LYS A 484 18.47 20.24 -13.00
N LEU A 485 17.46 20.31 -12.13
CA LEU A 485 16.26 19.49 -12.23
C LEU A 485 15.52 19.75 -13.55
N PHE A 486 15.30 21.01 -13.92
CA PHE A 486 14.60 21.40 -15.14
C PHE A 486 15.30 20.89 -16.39
N LYS A 487 16.64 21.04 -16.50
CA LYS A 487 17.43 20.49 -17.60
C LYS A 487 17.25 18.96 -17.70
N ARG A 488 17.28 18.26 -16.58
CA ARG A 488 17.00 16.82 -16.53
C ARG A 488 15.57 16.49 -16.94
N MET A 489 14.59 17.29 -16.51
CA MET A 489 13.17 17.07 -16.82
C MET A 489 12.90 17.21 -18.33
N LEU A 490 13.61 18.08 -19.04
CA LEU A 490 13.55 18.15 -20.50
C LEU A 490 14.20 16.93 -21.17
N GLU A 491 15.36 16.52 -20.69
CA GLU A 491 16.10 15.36 -21.23
C GLU A 491 15.28 14.07 -21.14
N TYR A 492 14.49 13.90 -20.07
CA TYR A 492 13.70 12.69 -19.80
C TYR A 492 12.19 12.89 -19.91
N ILE A 493 11.74 13.90 -20.65
CA ILE A 493 10.33 14.30 -20.70
C ILE A 493 9.39 13.12 -21.04
N ASP A 494 9.72 12.31 -22.04
CA ASP A 494 8.88 11.17 -22.43
C ASP A 494 8.72 10.13 -21.33
N LYS A 495 9.71 10.02 -20.44
CA LYS A 495 9.69 9.11 -19.28
C LYS A 495 8.74 9.61 -18.19
N HIS A 496 8.53 10.91 -18.14
CA HIS A 496 7.56 11.54 -17.21
C HIS A 496 6.12 11.45 -17.71
N PHE A 497 5.92 11.26 -19.02
CA PHE A 497 4.61 11.19 -19.65
C PHE A 497 4.12 9.77 -19.95
N ALA A 498 4.93 8.75 -19.73
CA ALA A 498 4.62 7.35 -20.01
C ALA A 498 3.29 6.89 -19.37
N PHE A 499 2.96 7.39 -18.18
CA PHE A 499 1.71 7.07 -17.48
C PHE A 499 0.44 7.60 -18.13
N LEU A 500 0.55 8.50 -19.12
CA LEU A 500 -0.57 9.02 -19.91
C LEU A 500 -0.76 8.25 -21.21
N LEU A 501 0.30 7.62 -21.72
CA LEU A 501 0.28 6.81 -22.94
C LEU A 501 -0.39 5.45 -22.71
N ASP A 502 -0.21 4.89 -21.53
CA ASP A 502 -0.85 3.64 -21.10
C ASP A 502 -1.29 3.81 -19.64
N PHE A 503 -2.58 3.78 -19.41
CA PHE A 503 -3.15 4.02 -18.07
C PHE A 503 -2.85 2.89 -17.06
N ASN A 504 -2.41 1.73 -17.53
CA ASN A 504 -1.89 0.68 -16.65
C ASN A 504 -0.55 1.08 -16.01
N VAL A 505 0.21 1.97 -16.67
CA VAL A 505 1.47 2.49 -16.12
C VAL A 505 1.16 3.44 -14.97
N PRO A 506 1.62 3.18 -13.74
CA PRO A 506 1.35 4.04 -12.60
C PRO A 506 2.14 5.35 -12.68
N PHE A 507 1.62 6.38 -12.01
CA PHE A 507 2.30 7.66 -11.86
C PHE A 507 3.52 7.60 -10.94
N ASP A 508 3.54 6.68 -9.98
CA ASP A 508 4.56 6.57 -8.95
C ASP A 508 5.16 5.16 -8.86
N ASN A 509 6.27 5.06 -8.12
CA ASN A 509 6.96 3.79 -7.85
C ASN A 509 6.62 3.21 -6.46
N ASN A 510 5.45 3.52 -5.91
CA ASN A 510 5.05 3.11 -4.56
C ASN A 510 5.09 1.59 -4.35
N GLU A 511 4.93 0.80 -5.40
CA GLU A 511 4.97 -0.66 -5.34
C GLU A 511 6.35 -1.15 -4.89
N ALA A 512 7.42 -0.69 -5.54
CA ALA A 512 8.77 -1.03 -5.15
C ALA A 512 9.21 -0.34 -3.84
N GLU A 513 8.76 0.90 -3.59
CA GLU A 513 9.00 1.57 -2.31
C GLU A 513 8.43 0.79 -1.13
N ARG A 514 7.20 0.23 -1.25
CA ARG A 514 6.59 -0.62 -0.23
C ARG A 514 7.39 -1.90 0.00
N ALA A 515 7.87 -2.53 -1.07
CA ALA A 515 8.72 -3.70 -0.98
C ALA A 515 10.05 -3.39 -0.28
N CYS A 516 10.72 -2.29 -0.63
CA CYS A 516 11.95 -1.83 0.03
C CYS A 516 11.75 -1.51 1.52
N ARG A 517 10.55 -1.09 1.96
CA ARG A 517 10.25 -0.88 3.39
C ARG A 517 10.37 -2.17 4.21
N LYS A 518 10.10 -3.35 3.64
CA LYS A 518 10.28 -4.64 4.32
C LYS A 518 11.73 -4.88 4.69
N VAL A 519 12.64 -4.60 3.78
CA VAL A 519 14.09 -4.65 4.00
C VAL A 519 14.51 -3.66 5.10
N LYS A 520 14.02 -2.41 5.02
CA LYS A 520 14.29 -1.38 6.03
C LYS A 520 13.78 -1.77 7.43
N ASN A 521 12.63 -2.44 7.51
CA ASN A 521 12.09 -2.93 8.77
C ASN A 521 13.02 -3.99 9.38
N LYS A 522 13.50 -4.96 8.58
CA LYS A 522 14.49 -5.95 9.05
C LYS A 522 15.77 -5.29 9.55
N LYS A 523 16.28 -4.31 8.82
CA LYS A 523 17.46 -3.54 9.25
C LYS A 523 17.23 -2.81 10.57
N LYS A 524 16.03 -2.27 10.82
CA LYS A 524 15.69 -1.59 12.08
C LYS A 524 15.60 -2.55 13.27
N THR A 525 15.11 -3.78 13.06
CA THR A 525 14.92 -4.75 14.13
C THR A 525 16.17 -5.56 14.44
N SER A 526 17.00 -5.83 13.42
CA SER A 526 18.17 -6.73 13.53
C SER A 526 19.51 -6.02 13.32
N THR A 527 19.50 -4.68 13.04
CA THR A 527 20.67 -3.83 12.74
C THR A 527 21.50 -4.33 11.55
N GLN A 528 22.02 -5.54 11.59
CA GLN A 528 22.83 -6.14 10.52
C GLN A 528 22.68 -7.66 10.45
N PHE A 529 23.07 -8.22 9.33
CA PHE A 529 23.36 -9.65 9.16
C PHE A 529 24.85 -9.91 9.47
N ARG A 530 25.17 -11.04 10.07
CA ARG A 530 26.55 -11.42 10.37
C ARG A 530 27.24 -12.11 9.19
N ASP A 531 26.47 -12.77 8.34
CA ASP A 531 26.95 -13.55 7.22
C ASP A 531 26.23 -13.17 5.91
N PHE A 532 26.98 -13.14 4.79
CA PHE A 532 26.42 -12.76 3.48
C PHE A 532 25.51 -13.84 2.93
N GLU A 533 25.91 -15.09 3.03
CA GLU A 533 25.15 -16.22 2.50
C GLU A 533 23.80 -16.37 3.21
N PHE A 534 23.78 -16.20 4.54
CA PHE A 534 22.53 -16.16 5.30
C PHE A 534 21.65 -14.96 4.90
N ALA A 535 22.24 -13.77 4.73
CA ALA A 535 21.50 -12.58 4.30
C ALA A 535 20.91 -12.79 2.90
N HIS A 536 21.67 -13.37 1.97
CA HIS A 536 21.21 -13.70 0.63
C HIS A 536 19.98 -14.63 0.67
N LYS A 537 20.11 -15.77 1.36
CA LYS A 537 19.00 -16.73 1.54
C LYS A 537 17.79 -16.08 2.21
N TYR A 538 18.01 -15.22 3.21
CA TYR A 538 16.93 -14.50 3.89
C TYR A 538 16.13 -13.62 2.94
N PHE A 539 16.77 -12.82 2.08
CA PHE A 539 16.09 -11.94 1.13
C PHE A 539 15.40 -12.73 0.02
N GLU A 540 15.98 -13.82 -0.43
CA GLU A 540 15.32 -14.71 -1.37
C GLU A 540 14.11 -15.43 -0.77
N ASN A 541 14.20 -15.86 0.50
CA ASN A 541 13.05 -16.38 1.25
C ASN A 541 11.97 -15.31 1.45
N LEU A 542 12.35 -14.06 1.74
CA LEU A 542 11.42 -12.92 1.82
C LEU A 542 10.67 -12.72 0.50
N SER A 543 11.32 -13.00 -0.64
CA SER A 543 10.67 -12.94 -1.97
C SER A 543 9.48 -13.91 -2.06
N VAL A 544 9.65 -15.12 -1.55
CA VAL A 544 8.56 -16.11 -1.47
C VAL A 544 7.41 -15.58 -0.61
N PHE A 545 7.73 -15.07 0.58
CA PHE A 545 6.72 -14.56 1.52
C PHE A 545 5.94 -13.38 0.97
N GLU A 546 6.62 -12.41 0.35
CA GLU A 546 5.95 -11.22 -0.22
C GLU A 546 5.12 -11.58 -1.45
N THR A 547 5.55 -12.55 -2.25
CA THR A 547 4.77 -13.05 -3.39
C THR A 547 3.50 -13.78 -2.93
N LEU A 548 3.60 -14.69 -1.97
CA LEU A 548 2.45 -15.36 -1.39
C LEU A 548 1.47 -14.36 -0.77
N ASN A 549 2.00 -13.35 -0.07
CA ASN A 549 1.18 -12.30 0.52
C ASN A 549 0.41 -11.48 -0.54
N LYS A 550 1.03 -11.17 -1.68
CA LYS A 550 0.37 -10.49 -2.80
C LYS A 550 -0.75 -11.33 -3.42
N ASN A 551 -0.54 -12.64 -3.48
CA ASN A 551 -1.51 -13.58 -4.02
C ASN A 551 -2.58 -13.98 -2.99
N HIS A 552 -2.60 -13.34 -1.80
CA HIS A 552 -3.51 -13.66 -0.69
C HIS A 552 -3.43 -15.11 -0.21
N GLU A 553 -2.28 -15.76 -0.42
CA GLU A 553 -2.04 -17.13 0.02
C GLU A 553 -1.64 -17.17 1.50
N ASN A 554 -2.08 -18.24 2.19
CA ASN A 554 -1.69 -18.46 3.58
C ASN A 554 -0.24 -18.96 3.68
N ILE A 555 0.66 -18.09 4.11
CA ILE A 555 2.08 -18.36 4.20
C ILE A 555 2.38 -19.53 5.17
N TYR A 556 1.67 -19.62 6.31
CA TYR A 556 1.87 -20.70 7.27
C TYR A 556 1.53 -22.07 6.64
N ASN A 557 0.41 -22.15 5.92
CA ASN A 557 0.02 -23.36 5.21
C ASN A 557 1.02 -23.75 4.11
N PHE A 558 1.56 -22.76 3.40
CA PHE A 558 2.62 -22.99 2.41
C PHE A 558 3.87 -23.57 3.08
N LEU A 559 4.32 -22.98 4.18
CA LEU A 559 5.47 -23.46 4.95
C LEU A 559 5.28 -24.90 5.43
N THR A 560 4.11 -25.24 6.01
CA THR A 560 3.83 -26.60 6.52
C THR A 560 3.75 -27.67 5.42
N LYS A 561 3.45 -27.26 4.18
CA LYS A 561 3.50 -28.15 3.01
C LYS A 561 4.92 -28.30 2.46
N THR A 562 5.75 -27.27 2.63
CA THR A 562 7.14 -27.27 2.14
C THR A 562 8.06 -28.06 3.06
N PHE A 563 7.88 -28.01 4.39
CA PHE A 563 8.65 -28.80 5.35
C PHE A 563 8.15 -30.24 5.49
#